data_3bdaf789630ce83f21be035c78e192bf
#
_entry.id   3bdaf789630ce83f21be035c78e192bf
#
_cell.length_a   1.000
_cell.length_b   1.000
_cell.length_c   1.000
_cell.angle_alpha   90.00
_cell.angle_beta   90.00
_cell.angle_gamma   90.00
#
_symmetry.space_group_name_H-M   'P 1'
#
loop_
_entity.id
_entity.type
_entity.pdbx_description
1 polymer ?
#
loop_
_entity_poly.entity_id
_entity_poly.type
_entity_poly.pdbx_seq_one_letter_code
_entity_poly.pdbx_strand_id
1 'polypeptide(L)'
;MPIQKCKPTSPGRRFVEKVVHDHLHKGAPYAPLVEAKKRTGGRNNNGHITTRHVGGGHKQHYRLVDFKRNKDGIPATVERIEYDPNRTAHIALVLYADGERRYIIAPKGLRAGDKVQSGNDAPIRPGNCLPLRNMPIGSTLHNIELKIGKGAQLARSAGTSVQLLGRDGSYAIVRLRSGEMRKIHVECRAVLGEVSNQESNLRSLGKAGAARWRGVRPTVRGMAMNPVDHPHGGGEGRSKGIQPVSPWGQKAKGYKTRTNKRTTKMIIRDRLVK
;
A
#
# COMPACT_ATOMS: atom_id res chain seq x y z
N MET A 1 -18.95 -11.19 2.70
CA MET A 1 -17.64 -11.13 2.38
C MET A 1 -16.78 -12.09 3.00
N PRO A 2 -16.01 -12.63 2.43
CA PRO A 2 -15.73 -13.94 2.88
C PRO A 2 -14.32 -14.03 3.41
N ILE A 3 -14.25 -13.92 4.73
CA ILE A 3 -13.15 -14.50 5.47
C ILE A 3 -13.54 -15.95 5.73
N GLN A 4 -12.72 -16.84 5.24
CA GLN A 4 -12.86 -18.28 5.46
C GLN A 4 -11.84 -18.72 6.50
N LYS A 5 -12.33 -19.20 7.63
CA LYS A 5 -11.51 -19.93 8.63
C LYS A 5 -11.23 -21.32 8.09
N CYS A 6 -9.97 -21.74 8.15
CA CYS A 6 -9.61 -23.10 7.78
C CYS A 6 -10.01 -24.10 8.89
N LYS A 7 -10.41 -25.32 8.52
CA LYS A 7 -10.65 -26.40 9.49
C LYS A 7 -9.34 -26.71 10.25
N PRO A 8 -9.37 -26.93 11.57
CA PRO A 8 -8.19 -27.14 12.42
C PRO A 8 -7.63 -28.57 12.27
N THR A 9 -7.36 -29.01 11.05
CA THR A 9 -6.90 -30.36 10.73
C THR A 9 -5.43 -30.59 11.09
N SER A 10 -4.66 -29.52 11.27
CA SER A 10 -3.25 -29.58 11.69
C SER A 10 -2.87 -28.30 12.45
N PRO A 11 -1.78 -28.32 13.26
CA PRO A 11 -1.32 -27.12 13.98
C PRO A 11 -1.12 -25.91 13.07
N GLY A 12 -0.61 -26.11 11.87
CA GLY A 12 -0.37 -25.03 10.91
C GLY A 12 -1.64 -24.47 10.24
N ARG A 13 -2.77 -25.17 10.30
CA ARG A 13 -4.05 -24.72 9.74
C ARG A 13 -5.02 -24.15 10.78
N ARG A 14 -4.83 -24.47 12.03
CA ARG A 14 -5.74 -24.10 13.14
C ARG A 14 -6.08 -22.60 13.16
N PHE A 15 -5.10 -21.75 12.93
CA PHE A 15 -5.22 -20.29 13.03
C PHE A 15 -5.19 -19.58 11.67
N VAL A 16 -5.36 -20.33 10.58
CA VAL A 16 -5.32 -19.74 9.22
C VAL A 16 -6.68 -19.16 8.90
N GLU A 17 -6.70 -17.86 8.57
CA GLU A 17 -7.84 -17.16 8.02
C GLU A 17 -7.48 -16.63 6.63
N LYS A 18 -8.31 -16.95 5.65
CA LYS A 18 -8.12 -16.55 4.25
C LYS A 18 -9.19 -15.58 3.83
N VAL A 19 -8.81 -14.62 3.00
CA VAL A 19 -9.78 -13.83 2.24
C VAL A 19 -10.10 -14.60 0.96
N VAL A 20 -11.38 -14.76 0.66
CA VAL A 20 -11.86 -15.42 -0.56
C VAL A 20 -11.97 -14.37 -1.67
N HIS A 21 -11.51 -14.70 -2.85
CA HIS A 21 -11.38 -13.79 -4.00
C HIS A 21 -12.03 -14.39 -5.24
N ASP A 22 -13.31 -14.77 -5.18
CA ASP A 22 -14.01 -15.46 -6.27
C ASP A 22 -14.19 -14.58 -7.51
N HIS A 23 -14.21 -13.26 -7.32
CA HIS A 23 -14.38 -12.25 -8.38
C HIS A 23 -13.09 -11.96 -9.17
N LEU A 24 -11.94 -12.52 -8.76
CA LEU A 24 -10.68 -12.28 -9.45
C LEU A 24 -10.48 -13.24 -10.62
N HIS A 25 -9.89 -12.72 -11.68
CA HIS A 25 -9.43 -13.51 -12.80
C HIS A 25 -8.42 -14.57 -12.34
N LYS A 26 -8.64 -15.82 -12.73
CA LYS A 26 -7.80 -16.98 -12.34
C LYS A 26 -6.69 -17.28 -13.33
N GLY A 27 -6.70 -16.64 -14.50
CA GLY A 27 -5.71 -16.85 -15.56
C GLY A 27 -4.39 -16.11 -15.34
N ALA A 28 -3.51 -16.22 -16.32
CA ALA A 28 -2.23 -15.53 -16.34
C ALA A 28 -2.41 -14.01 -16.48
N PRO A 29 -1.48 -13.20 -15.92
CA PRO A 29 -1.48 -11.75 -16.12
C PRO A 29 -1.20 -11.40 -17.58
N TYR A 30 -1.52 -10.19 -17.99
CA TYR A 30 -1.24 -9.69 -19.34
C TYR A 30 0.27 -9.52 -19.53
N ALA A 31 0.87 -10.39 -20.36
CA ALA A 31 2.32 -10.54 -20.49
C ALA A 31 3.08 -9.25 -20.85
N PRO A 32 2.59 -8.37 -21.75
CA PRO A 32 3.29 -7.13 -22.10
C PRO A 32 3.48 -6.14 -20.94
N LEU A 33 2.66 -6.26 -19.89
CA LEU A 33 2.72 -5.41 -18.69
C LEU A 33 3.36 -6.11 -17.49
N VAL A 34 4.14 -7.17 -17.72
CA VAL A 34 4.79 -7.95 -16.67
C VAL A 34 6.30 -7.94 -16.85
N GLU A 35 7.00 -7.60 -15.77
CA GLU A 35 8.47 -7.57 -15.72
C GLU A 35 9.01 -8.54 -14.67
N ALA A 36 10.25 -9.01 -14.90
CA ALA A 36 10.97 -9.81 -13.92
C ALA A 36 11.34 -8.97 -12.70
N LYS A 37 10.96 -9.42 -11.51
CA LYS A 37 11.32 -8.78 -10.25
C LYS A 37 12.57 -9.39 -9.66
N LYS A 38 13.72 -8.72 -9.79
CA LYS A 38 14.96 -9.09 -9.12
C LYS A 38 14.83 -8.95 -7.61
N ARG A 39 15.47 -9.86 -6.86
CA ARG A 39 15.47 -9.85 -5.40
C ARG A 39 16.88 -9.58 -4.89
N THR A 40 17.01 -8.57 -4.03
CA THR A 40 18.29 -8.18 -3.44
C THR A 40 18.53 -8.83 -2.08
N GLY A 41 17.52 -9.47 -1.48
CA GLY A 41 17.64 -10.03 -0.14
C GLY A 41 17.92 -9.00 0.95
N GLY A 42 17.50 -7.74 0.75
CA GLY A 42 17.75 -6.62 1.66
C GLY A 42 19.16 -6.01 1.54
N ARG A 43 19.93 -6.38 0.51
CA ARG A 43 21.28 -5.82 0.24
C ARG A 43 21.17 -4.58 -0.63
N ASN A 44 22.10 -3.63 -0.39
CA ASN A 44 22.32 -2.48 -1.25
C ASN A 44 23.22 -2.83 -2.46
N ASN A 45 23.61 -1.82 -3.24
CA ASN A 45 24.53 -1.97 -4.38
C ASN A 45 25.93 -2.47 -3.98
N ASN A 46 26.37 -2.24 -2.73
CA ASN A 46 27.66 -2.70 -2.19
C ASN A 46 27.57 -4.10 -1.53
N GLY A 47 26.41 -4.76 -1.60
CA GLY A 47 26.20 -6.09 -1.00
C GLY A 47 25.93 -6.09 0.51
N HIS A 48 25.97 -4.93 1.18
CA HIS A 48 25.67 -4.82 2.61
C HIS A 48 24.17 -4.89 2.90
N ILE A 49 23.80 -5.54 4.02
CA ILE A 49 22.41 -5.62 4.48
C ILE A 49 21.98 -4.24 5.01
N THR A 50 21.12 -3.55 4.29
CA THR A 50 20.50 -2.28 4.70
C THR A 50 19.05 -2.43 5.17
N THR A 51 18.39 -3.50 4.75
CA THR A 51 17.03 -3.85 5.19
C THR A 51 17.06 -5.24 5.79
N ARG A 52 16.88 -5.33 7.12
CA ARG A 52 16.92 -6.59 7.85
C ARG A 52 15.64 -7.40 7.60
N HIS A 53 15.69 -8.70 7.85
CA HIS A 53 14.56 -9.64 7.83
C HIS A 53 13.88 -9.77 6.46
N VAL A 54 14.59 -9.54 5.37
CA VAL A 54 14.11 -9.70 3.99
C VAL A 54 14.92 -10.78 3.29
N GLY A 55 14.26 -11.69 2.59
CA GLY A 55 14.90 -12.71 1.76
C GLY A 55 14.07 -13.98 1.60
N GLY A 56 14.41 -14.74 0.56
CA GLY A 56 13.66 -15.95 0.18
C GLY A 56 12.25 -15.62 -0.33
N GLY A 57 11.32 -16.57 -0.12
CA GLY A 57 9.92 -16.44 -0.55
C GLY A 57 9.68 -16.85 -2.00
N HIS A 58 8.40 -16.90 -2.40
CA HIS A 58 7.98 -17.31 -3.73
C HIS A 58 8.42 -16.30 -4.80
N LYS A 59 8.87 -16.77 -6.01
CA LYS A 59 9.20 -15.91 -7.15
C LYS A 59 7.98 -15.06 -7.55
N GLN A 60 8.21 -13.78 -7.80
CA GLN A 60 7.17 -12.83 -8.17
C GLN A 60 7.58 -12.07 -9.42
N HIS A 61 6.61 -11.78 -10.28
CA HIS A 61 6.74 -10.82 -11.36
C HIS A 61 6.13 -9.49 -10.96
N TYR A 62 6.72 -8.41 -11.43
CA TYR A 62 6.17 -7.07 -11.23
C TYR A 62 5.12 -6.76 -12.31
N ARG A 63 4.03 -6.08 -11.95
CA ARG A 63 3.04 -5.57 -12.89
C ARG A 63 3.25 -4.08 -13.05
N LEU A 64 3.37 -3.62 -14.28
CA LEU A 64 3.44 -2.21 -14.61
C LEU A 64 2.07 -1.57 -14.38
N VAL A 65 1.94 -0.83 -13.29
CA VAL A 65 0.69 -0.17 -12.90
C VAL A 65 0.78 1.30 -13.22
N ASP A 66 -0.20 1.83 -13.91
CA ASP A 66 -0.32 3.25 -14.25
C ASP A 66 -0.74 4.06 -13.00
N PHE A 67 0.25 4.69 -12.37
CA PHE A 67 0.03 5.61 -11.27
C PHE A 67 -0.15 7.06 -11.71
N LYS A 68 0.12 7.38 -12.96
CA LYS A 68 0.01 8.75 -13.49
C LYS A 68 -1.38 9.06 -14.01
N ARG A 69 -2.04 8.05 -14.61
CA ARG A 69 -3.37 8.21 -15.23
C ARG A 69 -3.43 9.38 -16.20
N ASN A 70 -2.41 9.49 -17.05
CA ASN A 70 -2.17 10.64 -17.93
C ASN A 70 -2.89 10.56 -19.30
N LYS A 71 -3.76 9.57 -19.53
CA LYS A 71 -4.63 9.49 -20.70
C LYS A 71 -5.93 10.23 -20.44
N ASP A 72 -5.93 11.52 -20.70
CA ASP A 72 -7.08 12.36 -20.44
C ASP A 72 -8.12 12.27 -21.58
N GLY A 73 -9.41 12.36 -21.23
CA GLY A 73 -10.51 12.36 -22.18
C GLY A 73 -10.84 10.98 -22.80
N ILE A 74 -9.94 10.02 -22.77
CA ILE A 74 -10.13 8.71 -23.42
C ILE A 74 -10.78 7.75 -22.41
N PRO A 75 -11.99 7.23 -22.68
CA PRO A 75 -12.62 6.24 -21.83
C PRO A 75 -11.91 4.89 -21.95
N ALA A 76 -11.85 4.17 -20.83
CA ALA A 76 -11.33 2.82 -20.79
C ALA A 76 -12.38 1.89 -20.17
N THR A 77 -12.47 0.66 -20.68
CA THR A 77 -13.33 -0.38 -20.14
C THR A 77 -12.51 -1.36 -19.32
N VAL A 78 -13.02 -1.74 -18.16
CA VAL A 78 -12.39 -2.76 -17.30
C VAL A 78 -12.58 -4.13 -17.93
N GLU A 79 -11.50 -4.78 -18.38
CA GLU A 79 -11.57 -6.14 -18.92
C GLU A 79 -11.71 -7.17 -17.80
N ARG A 80 -10.90 -7.04 -16.76
CA ARG A 80 -10.87 -7.98 -15.63
C ARG A 80 -10.16 -7.41 -14.42
N ILE A 81 -10.39 -8.02 -13.24
CA ILE A 81 -9.70 -7.69 -11.99
C ILE A 81 -8.76 -8.84 -11.65
N GLU A 82 -7.52 -8.51 -11.30
CA GLU A 82 -6.46 -9.50 -11.06
C GLU A 82 -5.84 -9.37 -9.65
N TYR A 83 -5.30 -10.49 -9.19
CA TYR A 83 -4.43 -10.54 -8.02
C TYR A 83 -3.02 -10.05 -8.36
N ASP A 84 -2.45 -9.15 -7.54
CA ASP A 84 -1.05 -8.75 -7.65
C ASP A 84 -0.27 -9.21 -6.41
N PRO A 85 0.78 -10.05 -6.56
CA PRO A 85 1.59 -10.51 -5.43
C PRO A 85 2.49 -9.39 -4.83
N ASN A 86 2.61 -8.24 -5.49
CA ASN A 86 3.48 -7.15 -5.08
C ASN A 86 2.78 -6.14 -4.15
N ARG A 87 1.45 -6.21 -4.07
CA ARG A 87 0.63 -5.30 -3.26
C ARG A 87 -0.55 -6.02 -2.64
N THR A 88 -1.16 -5.40 -1.66
CA THR A 88 -2.37 -5.92 -1.01
C THR A 88 -3.64 -5.59 -1.77
N ALA A 89 -3.66 -4.48 -2.52
CA ALA A 89 -4.77 -4.07 -3.37
C ALA A 89 -4.87 -4.96 -4.61
N HIS A 90 -6.09 -5.16 -5.12
CA HIS A 90 -6.29 -5.74 -6.45
C HIS A 90 -5.96 -4.72 -7.53
N ILE A 91 -5.65 -5.21 -8.72
CA ILE A 91 -5.42 -4.40 -9.92
C ILE A 91 -6.48 -4.71 -10.96
N ALA A 92 -6.84 -3.73 -11.77
CA ALA A 92 -7.74 -3.90 -12.89
C ALA A 92 -6.97 -3.71 -14.19
N LEU A 93 -7.14 -4.63 -15.13
CA LEU A 93 -6.70 -4.47 -16.52
C LEU A 93 -7.78 -3.68 -17.24
N VAL A 94 -7.41 -2.52 -17.78
CA VAL A 94 -8.31 -1.64 -18.52
C VAL A 94 -7.86 -1.54 -19.97
N LEU A 95 -8.84 -1.58 -20.89
CA LEU A 95 -8.68 -1.36 -22.31
C LEU A 95 -9.21 0.02 -22.66
N TYR A 96 -8.36 0.88 -23.13
CA TYR A 96 -8.73 2.20 -23.64
C TYR A 96 -9.36 2.13 -25.03
N ALA A 97 -10.13 3.14 -25.40
CA ALA A 97 -10.79 3.18 -26.70
C ALA A 97 -9.80 3.18 -27.89
N ASP A 98 -8.55 3.57 -27.68
CA ASP A 98 -7.46 3.54 -28.65
C ASP A 98 -6.71 2.18 -28.72
N GLY A 99 -7.19 1.15 -28.01
CA GLY A 99 -6.62 -0.19 -27.99
C GLY A 99 -5.49 -0.41 -27.00
N GLU A 100 -4.99 0.63 -26.30
CA GLU A 100 -3.93 0.45 -25.29
C GLU A 100 -4.48 -0.17 -24.02
N ARG A 101 -3.75 -1.15 -23.46
CA ARG A 101 -4.05 -1.74 -22.17
C ARG A 101 -3.14 -1.21 -21.08
N ARG A 102 -3.70 -0.93 -19.93
CA ARG A 102 -2.95 -0.57 -18.71
C ARG A 102 -3.50 -1.26 -17.49
N TYR A 103 -2.64 -1.49 -16.49
CA TYR A 103 -3.09 -1.84 -15.15
C TYR A 103 -3.32 -0.59 -14.31
N ILE A 104 -4.41 -0.57 -13.57
CA ILE A 104 -4.71 0.45 -12.55
C ILE A 104 -4.97 -0.21 -11.20
N ILE A 105 -4.85 0.54 -10.11
CA ILE A 105 -5.33 0.07 -8.80
C ILE A 105 -6.85 -0.01 -8.86
N ALA A 106 -7.40 -1.17 -8.55
CA ALA A 106 -8.85 -1.35 -8.54
C ALA A 106 -9.49 -0.68 -7.31
N PRO A 107 -10.43 0.25 -7.48
CA PRO A 107 -11.26 0.73 -6.39
C PRO A 107 -12.23 -0.34 -5.91
N LYS A 108 -12.76 -0.15 -4.73
CA LYS A 108 -13.81 -0.99 -4.15
C LYS A 108 -15.08 -0.91 -5.01
N GLY A 109 -15.64 -2.06 -5.31
CA GLY A 109 -16.90 -2.16 -6.08
C GLY A 109 -16.73 -2.14 -7.60
N LEU A 110 -15.53 -1.90 -8.14
CA LEU A 110 -15.27 -1.96 -9.58
C LEU A 110 -15.47 -3.39 -10.09
N ARG A 111 -16.08 -3.52 -11.27
CA ARG A 111 -16.35 -4.81 -11.93
C ARG A 111 -15.86 -4.82 -13.37
N ALA A 112 -15.72 -6.00 -13.94
CA ALA A 112 -15.49 -6.14 -15.38
C ALA A 112 -16.67 -5.54 -16.16
N GLY A 113 -16.39 -4.81 -17.23
CA GLY A 113 -17.38 -4.06 -18.03
C GLY A 113 -17.57 -2.60 -17.60
N ASP A 114 -17.15 -2.21 -16.37
CA ASP A 114 -17.25 -0.82 -15.94
C ASP A 114 -16.36 0.08 -16.78
N LYS A 115 -16.79 1.33 -16.98
CA LYS A 115 -16.02 2.36 -17.68
C LYS A 115 -15.33 3.28 -16.69
N VAL A 116 -14.05 3.57 -16.94
CA VAL A 116 -13.22 4.50 -16.17
C VAL A 116 -12.58 5.53 -17.10
N GLN A 117 -12.45 6.76 -16.62
CA GLN A 117 -11.89 7.87 -17.38
C GLN A 117 -10.97 8.72 -16.51
N SER A 118 -10.02 9.39 -17.14
CA SER A 118 -9.15 10.37 -16.51
C SER A 118 -9.30 11.72 -17.21
N GLY A 119 -9.05 12.81 -16.50
CA GLY A 119 -9.09 14.15 -17.05
C GLY A 119 -9.93 15.12 -16.23
N ASN A 120 -9.97 16.38 -16.68
CA ASN A 120 -10.70 17.44 -15.99
C ASN A 120 -12.22 17.22 -16.02
N ASP A 121 -12.71 16.69 -17.12
CA ASP A 121 -14.14 16.53 -17.40
C ASP A 121 -14.64 15.09 -17.13
N ALA A 122 -13.83 14.28 -16.47
CA ALA A 122 -14.21 12.91 -16.12
C ALA A 122 -15.40 12.92 -15.14
N PRO A 123 -16.41 12.06 -15.33
CA PRO A 123 -17.55 11.96 -14.41
C PRO A 123 -17.13 11.64 -12.99
N ILE A 124 -17.88 12.14 -12.01
CA ILE A 124 -17.65 11.87 -10.58
C ILE A 124 -18.15 10.46 -10.25
N ARG A 125 -17.35 9.45 -10.61
CA ARG A 125 -17.64 8.01 -10.37
C ARG A 125 -16.41 7.31 -9.78
N PRO A 126 -16.58 6.29 -8.94
CA PRO A 126 -15.47 5.50 -8.42
C PRO A 126 -14.58 4.95 -9.55
N GLY A 127 -13.27 5.11 -9.42
CA GLY A 127 -12.29 4.68 -10.44
C GLY A 127 -11.86 5.77 -11.41
N ASN A 128 -12.60 6.87 -11.52
CA ASN A 128 -12.21 8.01 -12.35
C ASN A 128 -11.14 8.86 -11.66
N CYS A 129 -10.23 9.38 -12.47
CA CYS A 129 -9.09 10.17 -12.02
C CYS A 129 -9.26 11.64 -12.43
N LEU A 130 -9.28 12.55 -11.47
CA LEU A 130 -9.44 13.98 -11.68
C LEU A 130 -8.40 14.76 -10.86
N PRO A 131 -8.13 16.03 -11.21
CA PRO A 131 -7.44 16.95 -10.33
C PRO A 131 -8.32 17.28 -9.10
N LEU A 132 -7.70 17.54 -7.95
CA LEU A 132 -8.41 17.81 -6.69
C LEU A 132 -9.31 19.05 -6.77
N ARG A 133 -9.04 19.98 -7.69
CA ARG A 133 -9.90 21.16 -7.90
C ARG A 133 -11.30 20.79 -8.38
N ASN A 134 -11.43 19.71 -9.17
CA ASN A 134 -12.70 19.29 -9.79
C ASN A 134 -13.46 18.25 -8.96
N MET A 135 -12.93 17.83 -7.81
CA MET A 135 -13.56 16.83 -6.96
C MET A 135 -14.46 17.46 -5.91
N PRO A 136 -15.66 16.95 -5.64
CA PRO A 136 -16.54 17.48 -4.59
C PRO A 136 -15.88 17.40 -3.20
N ILE A 137 -16.11 18.41 -2.37
CA ILE A 137 -15.70 18.39 -0.96
C ILE A 137 -16.45 17.24 -0.24
N GLY A 138 -15.80 16.59 0.71
CA GLY A 138 -16.34 15.42 1.40
C GLY A 138 -16.07 14.09 0.67
N SER A 139 -15.64 14.12 -0.59
CA SER A 139 -15.36 12.90 -1.37
C SER A 139 -14.31 12.02 -0.72
N THR A 140 -14.50 10.72 -0.86
CA THR A 140 -13.52 9.69 -0.53
C THR A 140 -12.62 9.45 -1.73
N LEU A 141 -11.31 9.52 -1.53
CA LEU A 141 -10.28 9.49 -2.57
C LEU A 141 -9.21 8.44 -2.26
N HIS A 142 -8.54 7.98 -3.30
CA HIS A 142 -7.33 7.15 -3.19
C HIS A 142 -6.36 7.49 -4.33
N ASN A 143 -5.17 6.87 -4.34
CA ASN A 143 -4.15 7.11 -5.37
C ASN A 143 -3.86 8.60 -5.59
N ILE A 144 -3.56 9.33 -4.52
CA ILE A 144 -3.38 10.79 -4.58
C ILE A 144 -1.92 11.12 -4.86
N GLU A 145 -1.69 12.07 -5.75
CA GLU A 145 -0.38 12.67 -6.00
C GLU A 145 0.03 13.63 -4.87
N LEU A 146 1.34 13.74 -4.65
CA LEU A 146 1.92 14.77 -3.77
C LEU A 146 2.60 15.90 -4.54
N LYS A 147 2.93 15.65 -5.80
CA LYS A 147 3.49 16.62 -6.75
C LYS A 147 2.81 16.39 -8.09
N ILE A 148 2.50 17.47 -8.79
CA ILE A 148 1.83 17.45 -10.08
C ILE A 148 2.61 16.56 -11.06
N GLY A 149 1.92 15.63 -11.71
CA GLY A 149 2.46 14.73 -12.74
C GLY A 149 3.44 13.65 -12.25
N LYS A 150 3.73 13.58 -10.94
CA LYS A 150 4.62 12.53 -10.40
C LYS A 150 3.97 11.15 -10.33
N GLY A 151 2.64 11.11 -10.33
CA GLY A 151 1.85 9.90 -10.11
C GLY A 151 1.51 9.67 -8.64
N ALA A 152 0.57 8.78 -8.42
CA ALA A 152 -0.01 8.48 -7.11
C ALA A 152 1.02 8.02 -6.08
N GLN A 153 0.97 8.62 -4.90
CA GLN A 153 1.87 8.33 -3.77
C GLN A 153 1.13 7.97 -2.48
N LEU A 154 -0.05 8.55 -2.24
CA LEU A 154 -0.85 8.32 -1.04
C LEU A 154 -2.02 7.37 -1.31
N ALA A 155 -2.47 6.66 -0.26
CA ALA A 155 -3.63 5.77 -0.27
C ALA A 155 -3.63 4.77 -1.44
N ARG A 156 -2.59 3.90 -1.50
CA ARG A 156 -2.41 2.88 -2.55
C ARG A 156 -2.61 1.45 -2.05
N SER A 157 -2.60 1.26 -0.73
CA SER A 157 -2.75 -0.07 -0.12
C SER A 157 -4.22 -0.46 -0.01
N ALA A 158 -4.48 -1.76 0.12
CA ALA A 158 -5.83 -2.30 0.29
C ALA A 158 -6.63 -1.59 1.39
N GLY A 159 -7.87 -1.24 1.10
CA GLY A 159 -8.80 -0.59 2.02
C GLY A 159 -8.35 0.77 2.54
N THR A 160 -7.42 1.44 1.86
CA THR A 160 -7.04 2.81 2.23
C THR A 160 -7.86 3.82 1.47
N SER A 161 -8.17 4.91 2.16
CA SER A 161 -8.89 6.06 1.61
C SER A 161 -8.42 7.34 2.28
N VAL A 162 -8.70 8.45 1.65
CA VAL A 162 -8.42 9.82 2.11
C VAL A 162 -9.67 10.63 1.88
N GLN A 163 -10.02 11.49 2.81
CA GLN A 163 -11.17 12.38 2.66
C GLN A 163 -10.71 13.79 2.26
N LEU A 164 -11.34 14.37 1.25
CA LEU A 164 -11.17 15.76 0.89
C LEU A 164 -12.03 16.61 1.83
N LEU A 165 -11.42 17.44 2.68
CA LEU A 165 -12.12 18.25 3.67
C LEU A 165 -12.50 19.62 3.13
N GLY A 166 -11.64 20.21 2.30
CA GLY A 166 -11.85 21.57 1.78
C GLY A 166 -10.74 21.98 0.83
N ARG A 167 -10.84 23.20 0.35
CA ARG A 167 -9.83 23.87 -0.47
C ARG A 167 -9.53 25.25 0.12
N ASP A 168 -8.26 25.62 0.07
CA ASP A 168 -7.76 26.91 0.53
C ASP A 168 -6.77 27.45 -0.52
N GLY A 169 -7.21 28.35 -1.34
CA GLY A 169 -6.47 28.89 -2.48
C GLY A 169 -5.98 27.78 -3.42
N SER A 170 -4.67 27.69 -3.61
CA SER A 170 -4.02 26.69 -4.46
C SER A 170 -3.87 25.30 -3.81
N TYR A 171 -4.41 25.10 -2.60
CA TYR A 171 -4.25 23.86 -1.85
C TYR A 171 -5.57 23.21 -1.47
N ALA A 172 -5.64 21.90 -1.64
CA ALA A 172 -6.69 21.06 -1.09
C ALA A 172 -6.25 20.53 0.28
N ILE A 173 -7.17 20.55 1.25
CA ILE A 173 -6.98 20.01 2.60
C ILE A 173 -7.53 18.60 2.62
N VAL A 174 -6.68 17.64 2.93
CA VAL A 174 -7.05 16.23 2.96
C VAL A 174 -6.78 15.61 4.33
N ARG A 175 -7.67 14.71 4.76
CA ARG A 175 -7.51 13.88 5.96
C ARG A 175 -7.13 12.47 5.57
N LEU A 176 -5.93 12.05 5.96
CA LEU A 176 -5.43 10.71 5.74
C LEU A 176 -6.09 9.72 6.72
N ARG A 177 -6.03 8.42 6.39
CA ARG A 177 -6.52 7.34 7.28
C ARG A 177 -5.84 7.35 8.66
N SER A 178 -4.62 7.86 8.77
CA SER A 178 -3.90 8.02 10.03
C SER A 178 -4.43 9.13 10.93
N GLY A 179 -5.34 9.99 10.42
CA GLY A 179 -5.81 11.21 11.08
C GLY A 179 -4.98 12.46 10.75
N GLU A 180 -3.82 12.32 10.09
CA GLU A 180 -3.02 13.46 9.65
C GLU A 180 -3.83 14.32 8.67
N MET A 181 -3.85 15.63 8.89
CA MET A 181 -4.42 16.61 7.94
C MET A 181 -3.28 17.34 7.25
N ARG A 182 -3.33 17.38 5.91
CA ARG A 182 -2.28 18.02 5.14
C ARG A 182 -2.79 18.75 3.91
N LYS A 183 -1.99 19.72 3.47
CA LYS A 183 -2.19 20.46 2.21
C LYS A 183 -1.58 19.70 1.04
N ILE A 184 -2.30 19.65 -0.07
CA ILE A 184 -1.86 19.10 -1.37
C ILE A 184 -2.29 20.09 -2.44
N HIS A 185 -1.45 20.35 -3.44
CA HIS A 185 -1.78 21.26 -4.51
C HIS A 185 -3.04 20.82 -5.26
N VAL A 186 -3.93 21.75 -5.61
CA VAL A 186 -5.24 21.43 -6.24
C VAL A 186 -5.11 20.79 -7.62
N GLU A 187 -4.00 20.99 -8.32
CA GLU A 187 -3.73 20.34 -9.61
C GLU A 187 -3.20 18.90 -9.48
N CYS A 188 -2.89 18.45 -8.28
CA CYS A 188 -2.55 17.05 -8.05
C CYS A 188 -3.76 16.18 -8.32
N ARG A 189 -3.53 15.07 -9.01
CA ARG A 189 -4.59 14.11 -9.36
C ARG A 189 -4.86 13.14 -8.22
N ALA A 190 -6.08 12.68 -8.17
CA ALA A 190 -6.52 11.59 -7.29
C ALA A 190 -7.59 10.75 -7.99
N VAL A 191 -7.85 9.57 -7.46
CA VAL A 191 -8.90 8.68 -7.96
C VAL A 191 -10.03 8.63 -6.95
N LEU A 192 -11.27 8.73 -7.44
CA LEU A 192 -12.48 8.64 -6.61
C LEU A 192 -12.69 7.23 -6.06
N GLY A 193 -13.15 7.15 -4.81
CA GLY A 193 -13.47 5.91 -4.11
C GLY A 193 -12.38 5.44 -3.14
N GLU A 194 -12.58 4.26 -2.57
CA GLU A 194 -11.69 3.54 -1.66
C GLU A 194 -10.97 2.42 -2.41
N VAL A 195 -9.75 2.06 -2.00
CA VAL A 195 -9.01 0.94 -2.57
C VAL A 195 -9.68 -0.39 -2.22
N SER A 196 -9.71 -1.31 -3.18
CA SER A 196 -10.26 -2.67 -3.01
C SER A 196 -9.56 -3.51 -1.93
N ASN A 197 -10.13 -4.70 -1.64
CA ASN A 197 -9.55 -5.72 -0.74
C ASN A 197 -9.35 -5.23 0.70
N GLN A 198 -10.31 -4.49 1.23
CA GLN A 198 -10.27 -3.96 2.61
C GLN A 198 -10.03 -5.07 3.66
N GLU A 199 -10.52 -6.25 3.40
CA GLU A 199 -10.43 -7.43 4.26
C GLU A 199 -9.03 -8.03 4.35
N SER A 200 -8.09 -7.58 3.54
CA SER A 200 -6.68 -8.05 3.54
C SER A 200 -6.03 -7.97 4.92
N ASN A 201 -6.43 -7.02 5.77
CA ASN A 201 -5.92 -6.85 7.13
C ASN A 201 -6.41 -7.94 8.10
N LEU A 202 -7.52 -8.59 7.79
CA LEU A 202 -8.16 -9.60 8.65
C LEU A 202 -7.58 -11.00 8.43
N ARG A 203 -6.66 -11.13 7.48
CA ARG A 203 -6.02 -12.40 7.16
C ARG A 203 -5.01 -12.81 8.22
N SER A 204 -5.11 -14.06 8.70
CA SER A 204 -4.13 -14.70 9.58
C SER A 204 -3.31 -15.72 8.83
N LEU A 205 -1.98 -15.67 8.97
CA LEU A 205 -1.06 -16.60 8.30
C LEU A 205 -1.02 -17.97 8.96
N GLY A 206 -1.32 -18.04 10.25
CA GLY A 206 -1.41 -19.26 11.06
C GLY A 206 -0.10 -19.97 11.36
N LYS A 207 0.97 -19.78 10.56
CA LYS A 207 2.28 -20.41 10.77
C LYS A 207 3.45 -19.57 10.29
N ALA A 208 4.61 -19.74 10.91
CA ALA A 208 5.85 -19.03 10.56
C ALA A 208 6.30 -19.30 9.11
N GLY A 209 6.12 -20.51 8.59
CA GLY A 209 6.42 -20.85 7.20
C GLY A 209 5.67 -20.01 6.18
N ALA A 210 4.43 -19.59 6.49
CA ALA A 210 3.66 -18.69 5.61
C ALA A 210 4.27 -17.28 5.51
N ALA A 211 4.91 -16.79 6.57
CA ALA A 211 5.69 -15.57 6.52
C ALA A 211 6.97 -15.75 5.67
N ARG A 212 7.63 -16.91 5.79
CA ARG A 212 8.81 -17.27 4.98
C ARG A 212 8.46 -17.30 3.48
N TRP A 213 7.33 -17.84 3.09
CA TRP A 213 6.86 -17.84 1.68
C TRP A 213 6.71 -16.43 1.09
N ARG A 214 6.50 -15.43 1.94
CA ARG A 214 6.40 -14.02 1.55
C ARG A 214 7.72 -13.27 1.55
N GLY A 215 8.81 -13.95 1.90
CA GLY A 215 10.14 -13.35 1.95
C GLY A 215 10.47 -12.65 3.27
N VAL A 216 9.66 -12.87 4.32
CA VAL A 216 9.95 -12.37 5.67
C VAL A 216 10.82 -13.39 6.39
N ARG A 217 12.03 -13.00 6.78
CA ARG A 217 12.95 -13.83 7.57
C ARG A 217 12.62 -13.71 9.06
N PRO A 218 12.99 -14.71 9.90
CA PRO A 218 12.81 -14.66 11.34
C PRO A 218 13.47 -13.43 11.96
N THR A 219 12.84 -12.92 13.01
CA THR A 219 13.38 -11.82 13.83
C THR A 219 13.78 -12.37 15.18
N VAL A 220 15.05 -12.15 15.58
CA VAL A 220 15.54 -12.46 16.91
C VAL A 220 15.35 -11.23 17.81
N ARG A 221 14.85 -11.46 19.02
CA ARG A 221 14.70 -10.38 20.00
C ARG A 221 16.07 -9.94 20.52
N GLY A 222 16.26 -8.63 20.73
CA GLY A 222 17.52 -8.09 21.26
C GLY A 222 17.96 -8.72 22.59
N MET A 223 17.01 -9.11 23.44
CA MET A 223 17.29 -9.80 24.72
C MET A 223 17.91 -11.20 24.56
N ALA A 224 17.76 -11.82 23.39
CA ALA A 224 18.35 -13.13 23.07
C ALA A 224 19.70 -13.01 22.34
N MET A 225 20.23 -11.81 22.23
CA MET A 225 21.51 -11.51 21.59
C MET A 225 22.60 -11.28 22.64
N ASN A 226 23.85 -11.27 22.20
CA ASN A 226 24.98 -10.86 23.00
C ASN A 226 25.05 -9.34 23.18
N PRO A 227 25.75 -8.82 24.21
CA PRO A 227 25.89 -7.37 24.45
C PRO A 227 26.44 -6.58 23.25
N VAL A 228 27.32 -7.19 22.45
CA VAL A 228 27.92 -6.58 21.26
C VAL A 228 26.90 -6.38 20.14
N ASP A 229 25.86 -7.22 20.07
CA ASP A 229 24.89 -7.22 18.97
C ASP A 229 23.68 -6.31 19.23
N HIS A 230 23.35 -6.12 20.50
CA HIS A 230 22.18 -5.33 20.87
C HIS A 230 22.33 -4.73 22.28
N PRO A 231 21.87 -3.48 22.54
CA PRO A 231 21.87 -2.87 23.88
C PRO A 231 21.12 -3.69 24.94
N HIS A 232 20.16 -4.54 24.53
CA HIS A 232 19.45 -5.44 25.43
C HIS A 232 20.12 -6.80 25.59
N GLY A 233 21.25 -7.04 24.97
CA GLY A 233 21.94 -8.31 25.00
C GLY A 233 22.64 -8.59 26.34
N GLY A 234 22.94 -9.88 26.59
CA GLY A 234 23.64 -10.36 27.78
C GLY A 234 22.79 -10.38 29.06
N GLY A 235 23.43 -10.71 30.20
CA GLY A 235 22.82 -10.85 31.51
C GLY A 235 22.28 -12.25 31.78
N GLU A 236 21.89 -12.50 33.03
CA GLU A 236 21.23 -13.73 33.47
C GLU A 236 19.72 -13.55 33.49
N GLY A 237 18.99 -14.49 32.91
CA GLY A 237 17.53 -14.49 32.89
C GLY A 237 16.89 -13.41 32.03
N ARG A 238 15.68 -12.99 32.37
CA ARG A 238 14.84 -12.10 31.58
C ARG A 238 15.14 -10.61 31.76
N SER A 239 16.14 -10.28 32.57
CA SER A 239 16.24 -8.90 32.99
C SER A 239 16.69 -7.98 31.87
N LYS A 240 16.05 -6.82 31.80
CA LYS A 240 16.75 -5.53 31.68
C LYS A 240 15.78 -4.43 32.01
N GLY A 241 15.98 -3.79 33.15
CA GLY A 241 15.29 -2.56 33.57
C GLY A 241 15.63 -1.34 32.70
N ILE A 242 16.09 -1.55 31.48
CA ILE A 242 16.38 -0.48 30.52
C ILE A 242 15.18 -0.22 29.61
N GLN A 243 15.02 1.07 29.24
CA GLN A 243 13.99 1.45 28.27
C GLN A 243 14.21 0.71 26.93
N PRO A 244 13.13 0.29 26.25
CA PRO A 244 13.22 -0.39 24.96
C PRO A 244 13.91 0.51 23.93
N VAL A 245 14.99 0.02 23.34
CA VAL A 245 15.75 0.69 22.29
C VAL A 245 15.95 -0.22 21.07
N SER A 246 16.24 0.39 19.94
CA SER A 246 16.65 -0.30 18.71
C SER A 246 18.10 -0.81 18.83
N PRO A 247 18.59 -1.67 17.90
CA PRO A 247 20.01 -2.07 17.85
C PRO A 247 20.99 -0.91 17.82
N TRP A 248 20.55 0.25 17.33
CA TRP A 248 21.33 1.49 17.22
C TRP A 248 21.11 2.47 18.39
N GLY A 249 20.51 2.02 19.48
CA GLY A 249 20.29 2.81 20.69
C GLY A 249 19.13 3.80 20.66
N GLN A 250 18.39 3.89 19.55
CA GLN A 250 17.21 4.78 19.47
C GLN A 250 16.06 4.25 20.31
N LYS A 251 15.39 5.10 21.06
CA LYS A 251 14.20 4.75 21.85
C LYS A 251 13.11 4.16 20.95
N ALA A 252 12.62 2.96 21.29
CA ALA A 252 11.60 2.26 20.53
C ALA A 252 10.18 2.82 20.77
N LYS A 253 9.96 3.50 21.91
CA LYS A 253 8.67 4.11 22.27
C LYS A 253 8.82 5.63 22.42
N GLY A 254 7.86 6.37 21.87
CA GLY A 254 7.75 7.83 22.02
C GLY A 254 8.74 8.65 21.18
N TYR A 255 9.74 8.05 20.54
CA TYR A 255 10.69 8.78 19.71
C TYR A 255 10.10 9.19 18.37
N LYS A 256 10.21 10.48 18.05
CA LYS A 256 9.73 11.04 16.79
C LYS A 256 10.75 10.79 15.67
N THR A 257 10.50 9.78 14.84
CA THR A 257 11.46 9.32 13.81
C THR A 257 11.49 10.16 12.54
N ARG A 258 10.50 11.04 12.31
CA ARG A 258 10.43 11.90 11.13
C ARG A 258 11.54 12.96 11.17
N THR A 259 12.49 12.89 10.25
CA THR A 259 13.59 13.86 10.10
C THR A 259 13.37 14.87 8.98
N ASN A 260 12.52 14.56 7.99
CA ASN A 260 12.26 15.43 6.85
C ASN A 260 11.43 16.66 7.24
N LYS A 261 12.10 17.80 7.44
CA LYS A 261 11.46 19.08 7.81
C LYS A 261 10.89 19.85 6.60
N ARG A 262 11.35 19.57 5.37
CA ARG A 262 10.97 20.33 4.16
C ARG A 262 9.47 20.35 3.87
N THR A 263 8.76 19.29 4.21
CA THR A 263 7.31 19.14 3.97
C THR A 263 6.48 19.33 5.24
N THR A 264 7.07 19.80 6.33
CA THR A 264 6.33 20.05 7.59
C THR A 264 5.29 21.15 7.42
N LYS A 265 5.60 22.17 6.61
CA LYS A 265 4.66 23.26 6.28
C LYS A 265 3.38 22.79 5.56
N MET A 266 3.40 21.59 4.99
CA MET A 266 2.22 20.99 4.34
C MET A 266 1.35 20.20 5.33
N ILE A 267 1.77 20.01 6.58
CA ILE A 267 1.00 19.31 7.60
C ILE A 267 0.29 20.37 8.45
N ILE A 268 -1.04 20.34 8.44
CA ILE A 268 -1.90 21.21 9.24
C ILE A 268 -2.03 20.63 10.65
N ARG A 269 -2.31 19.32 10.73
CA ARG A 269 -2.48 18.61 11.99
C ARG A 269 -1.76 17.26 11.93
N ASP A 270 -0.88 17.02 12.89
CA ASP A 270 -0.19 15.73 13.03
C ASP A 270 -1.18 14.65 13.52
N ARG A 271 -0.95 13.41 13.15
CA ARG A 271 -1.74 12.24 13.57
C ARG A 271 -1.78 12.02 15.09
N LEU A 272 -0.78 12.51 15.82
CA LEU A 272 -0.62 12.33 17.26
C LEU A 272 -1.28 13.46 18.08
N VAL A 273 -1.70 14.54 17.46
CA VAL A 273 -2.44 15.60 18.13
C VAL A 273 -3.91 15.19 18.17
N LYS A 274 -4.39 14.92 19.38
CA LYS A 274 -5.82 14.66 19.65
C LYS A 274 -6.64 15.95 19.62
#